data_b21d747aa70ff878c4d52eb87c7d8953
#
_entry.id   b21d747aa70ff878c4d52eb87c7d8953
#
_cell.length_a   1.000
_cell.length_b   1.000
_cell.length_c   1.000
_cell.angle_alpha   90.00
_cell.angle_beta   90.00
_cell.angle_gamma   90.00
#
_symmetry.space_group_name_H-M   'P 1'
#
loop_
_entity.id
_entity.type
_entity.pdbx_description
1 polymer ?
#
loop_
_entity_poly.entity_id
_entity_poly.type
_entity_poly.pdbx_seq_one_letter_code
_entity_poly.pdbx_strand_id
1 'polypeptide(L)'
;MKPAYLLTHVEEDRDHWWFRGRLAVILAVLRHALPPRRLRLLELGCGTGNVLSALAEFGDTVGMEAHPDLLAVARSRGVEARAGTLPTDLVVEPGWADVVLFLDVLEHLDDDVAALRVAQRALGDDGVLVVTVPAFPWLWTAHDVALGHRRRYTAAALRRVVESAGFVVTRMTYFNTLLFPIVALVRVWHRLRAHAEHDLRRPRGSLNRLLASLFALERFLAPWARLPFGSSLLLVARGRAGGEMDGHRAP
;
A
#
# COMPACT_ATOMS: atom_id res chain seq x y z
N MET A 1 5.76 5.66 -13.77
CA MET A 1 6.61 6.64 -13.02
C MET A 1 7.62 7.28 -13.97
N LYS A 2 7.91 8.58 -13.83
CA LYS A 2 8.97 9.24 -14.64
C LYS A 2 10.35 8.78 -14.15
N PRO A 3 11.37 8.61 -15.03
CA PRO A 3 12.71 8.11 -14.64
C PRO A 3 13.38 8.89 -13.50
N ALA A 4 13.26 10.22 -13.49
CA ALA A 4 13.80 11.06 -12.44
C ALA A 4 13.19 10.78 -11.05
N TYR A 5 11.90 10.40 -11.01
CA TYR A 5 11.23 10.01 -9.76
C TYR A 5 11.64 8.63 -9.27
N LEU A 6 11.96 7.73 -10.19
CA LEU A 6 12.45 6.39 -9.85
C LEU A 6 13.74 6.48 -9.04
N LEU A 7 14.71 7.26 -9.52
CA LEU A 7 15.99 7.43 -8.84
C LEU A 7 15.78 8.06 -7.44
N THR A 8 15.02 9.15 -7.37
CA THR A 8 14.70 9.79 -6.08
C THR A 8 13.97 8.83 -5.14
N HIS A 9 13.06 8.00 -5.66
CA HIS A 9 12.38 7.01 -4.85
C HIS A 9 13.35 5.98 -4.25
N VAL A 10 14.27 5.46 -5.05
CA VAL A 10 15.29 4.49 -4.60
C VAL A 10 16.19 5.09 -3.51
N GLU A 11 16.57 6.37 -3.64
CA GLU A 11 17.42 7.07 -2.68
C GLU A 11 16.71 7.42 -1.37
N GLU A 12 15.42 7.74 -1.44
CA GLU A 12 14.66 8.32 -0.33
C GLU A 12 13.78 7.31 0.41
N ASP A 13 13.50 6.13 -0.15
CA ASP A 13 12.51 5.17 0.36
C ASP A 13 12.77 4.67 1.79
N ARG A 14 14.01 4.76 2.28
CA ARG A 14 14.38 4.37 3.64
C ARG A 14 14.40 5.52 4.62
N ASP A 15 14.79 6.69 4.16
CA ASP A 15 15.15 7.80 5.04
C ASP A 15 14.13 8.93 5.07
N HIS A 16 13.32 9.08 4.03
CA HIS A 16 12.32 10.13 3.99
C HIS A 16 11.24 9.91 5.06
N TRP A 17 10.85 10.97 5.75
CA TRP A 17 9.90 10.95 6.86
C TRP A 17 8.60 10.19 6.56
N TRP A 18 8.10 10.33 5.33
CA TRP A 18 6.85 9.70 4.92
C TRP A 18 6.96 8.18 4.87
N PHE A 19 8.01 7.63 4.26
CA PHE A 19 8.22 6.17 4.18
C PHE A 19 8.45 5.57 5.57
N ARG A 20 9.21 6.25 6.43
CA ARG A 20 9.46 5.79 7.80
C ARG A 20 8.19 5.78 8.65
N GLY A 21 7.41 6.86 8.63
CA GLY A 21 6.15 6.95 9.36
C GLY A 21 5.11 5.95 8.86
N ARG A 22 4.96 5.85 7.52
CA ARG A 22 4.09 4.87 6.86
C ARG A 22 4.43 3.43 7.28
N LEU A 23 5.70 3.05 7.21
CA LEU A 23 6.15 1.73 7.61
C LEU A 23 5.81 1.43 9.07
N ALA A 24 6.06 2.37 9.98
CA ALA A 24 5.74 2.21 11.41
C ALA A 24 4.25 1.95 11.64
N VAL A 25 3.37 2.66 10.93
CA VAL A 25 1.91 2.47 11.02
C VAL A 25 1.49 1.12 10.45
N ILE A 26 1.98 0.76 9.25
CA ILE A 26 1.65 -0.53 8.60
C ILE A 26 2.04 -1.69 9.52
N LEU A 27 3.28 -1.73 10.02
CA LEU A 27 3.75 -2.81 10.89
C LEU A 27 2.93 -2.89 12.19
N ALA A 28 2.55 -1.76 12.78
CA ALA A 28 1.72 -1.74 13.98
C ALA A 28 0.32 -2.32 13.73
N VAL A 29 -0.30 -1.98 12.59
CA VAL A 29 -1.60 -2.56 12.20
C VAL A 29 -1.48 -4.05 11.91
N LEU A 30 -0.42 -4.49 11.23
CA LEU A 30 -0.18 -5.91 10.96
C LEU A 30 0.01 -6.71 12.25
N ARG A 31 0.83 -6.23 13.20
CA ARG A 31 1.02 -6.90 14.51
C ARG A 31 -0.28 -7.06 15.30
N HIS A 32 -1.22 -6.14 15.10
CA HIS A 32 -2.53 -6.22 15.74
C HIS A 32 -3.53 -7.12 14.99
N ALA A 33 -3.49 -7.11 13.65
CA ALA A 33 -4.47 -7.77 12.79
C ALA A 33 -4.14 -9.24 12.50
N LEU A 34 -2.85 -9.62 12.57
CA LEU A 34 -2.37 -10.94 12.18
C LEU A 34 -2.18 -11.87 13.39
N PRO A 35 -2.36 -13.18 13.21
CA PRO A 35 -2.13 -14.15 14.29
C PRO A 35 -0.63 -14.26 14.62
N PRO A 36 -0.27 -14.58 15.89
CA PRO A 36 1.12 -14.66 16.35
C PRO A 36 1.77 -16.01 15.96
N ARG A 37 1.88 -16.28 14.66
CA ARG A 37 2.57 -17.43 14.07
C ARG A 37 3.38 -17.00 12.86
N ARG A 38 4.28 -17.82 12.39
CA ARG A 38 4.94 -17.56 11.10
C ARG A 38 3.91 -17.62 9.97
N LEU A 39 3.99 -16.65 9.08
CA LEU A 39 3.06 -16.44 7.97
C LEU A 39 3.82 -16.41 6.65
N ARG A 40 3.12 -16.67 5.56
CA ARG A 40 3.59 -16.48 4.19
C ARG A 40 2.98 -15.20 3.66
N LEU A 41 3.82 -14.21 3.37
CA LEU A 41 3.40 -12.88 2.95
C LEU A 41 3.80 -12.63 1.50
N LEU A 42 2.85 -12.15 0.70
CA LEU A 42 3.07 -11.73 -0.69
C LEU A 42 2.84 -10.23 -0.81
N GLU A 43 3.87 -9.47 -1.16
CA GLU A 43 3.75 -8.04 -1.47
C GLU A 43 3.68 -7.86 -2.99
N LEU A 44 2.54 -7.41 -3.50
CA LEU A 44 2.30 -7.14 -4.91
C LEU A 44 2.65 -5.67 -5.21
N GLY A 45 3.67 -5.45 -6.06
CA GLY A 45 4.28 -4.15 -6.29
C GLY A 45 5.26 -3.78 -5.16
N CYS A 46 6.22 -4.66 -4.87
CA CYS A 46 7.13 -4.48 -3.73
C CYS A 46 8.18 -3.36 -3.91
N GLY A 47 8.25 -2.77 -5.11
CA GLY A 47 9.18 -1.70 -5.41
C GLY A 47 10.63 -2.09 -5.13
N THR A 48 11.30 -1.30 -4.31
CA THR A 48 12.69 -1.52 -3.88
C THR A 48 12.85 -2.59 -2.79
N GLY A 49 11.77 -3.24 -2.35
CA GLY A 49 11.79 -4.24 -1.29
C GLY A 49 11.96 -3.70 0.13
N ASN A 50 11.83 -2.38 0.34
CA ASN A 50 12.01 -1.76 1.66
C ASN A 50 10.99 -2.27 2.68
N VAL A 51 9.70 -2.30 2.31
CA VAL A 51 8.64 -2.83 3.19
C VAL A 51 8.76 -4.33 3.30
N LEU A 52 8.99 -5.04 2.19
CA LEU A 52 9.17 -6.49 2.14
C LEU A 52 10.25 -6.97 3.13
N SER A 53 11.37 -6.25 3.21
CA SER A 53 12.43 -6.53 4.18
C SER A 53 11.95 -6.45 5.64
N ALA A 54 11.09 -5.48 5.95
CA ALA A 54 10.53 -5.34 7.30
C ALA A 54 9.44 -6.39 7.59
N LEU A 55 8.72 -6.86 6.57
CA LEU A 55 7.70 -7.92 6.71
C LEU A 55 8.30 -9.29 7.09
N ALA A 56 9.60 -9.49 6.93
CA ALA A 56 10.29 -10.70 7.34
C ALA A 56 10.16 -11.02 8.84
N GLU A 57 9.81 -10.03 9.67
CA GLU A 57 9.49 -10.27 11.09
C GLU A 57 8.25 -11.17 11.27
N PHE A 58 7.32 -11.19 10.31
CA PHE A 58 6.09 -11.99 10.39
C PHE A 58 6.25 -13.39 9.80
N GLY A 59 7.27 -13.65 8.97
CA GLY A 59 7.46 -14.95 8.35
C GLY A 59 8.19 -14.92 7.02
N ASP A 60 7.78 -15.80 6.11
CA ASP A 60 8.39 -15.95 4.80
C ASP A 60 7.76 -14.94 3.82
N THR A 61 8.58 -14.17 3.13
CA THR A 61 8.11 -13.07 2.29
C THR A 61 8.51 -13.27 0.83
N VAL A 62 7.58 -13.03 -0.08
CA VAL A 62 7.81 -12.96 -1.52
C VAL A 62 7.28 -11.61 -2.03
N GLY A 63 8.08 -10.90 -2.83
CA GLY A 63 7.65 -9.70 -3.53
C GLY A 63 7.41 -9.96 -5.01
N MET A 64 6.45 -9.23 -5.60
CA MET A 64 6.29 -9.13 -7.05
C MET A 64 6.53 -7.69 -7.49
N GLU A 65 7.34 -7.49 -8.52
CA GLU A 65 7.64 -6.14 -9.06
C GLU A 65 7.73 -6.20 -10.60
N ALA A 66 7.08 -5.24 -11.26
CA ALA A 66 7.05 -5.15 -12.71
C ALA A 66 8.24 -4.35 -13.27
N HIS A 67 8.75 -3.37 -12.53
CA HIS A 67 9.83 -2.51 -13.03
C HIS A 67 11.20 -3.18 -12.82
N PRO A 68 11.99 -3.43 -13.88
CA PRO A 68 13.23 -4.20 -13.79
C PRO A 68 14.27 -3.56 -12.87
N ASP A 69 14.38 -2.22 -12.86
CA ASP A 69 15.36 -1.53 -12.01
C ASP A 69 14.98 -1.61 -10.53
N LEU A 70 13.68 -1.47 -10.18
CA LEU A 70 13.22 -1.64 -8.80
C LEU A 70 13.39 -3.08 -8.33
N LEU A 71 13.07 -4.04 -9.20
CA LEU A 71 13.30 -5.46 -8.94
C LEU A 71 14.78 -5.77 -8.67
N ALA A 72 15.68 -5.20 -9.46
CA ALA A 72 17.13 -5.35 -9.27
C ALA A 72 17.57 -4.78 -7.90
N VAL A 73 17.05 -3.60 -7.52
CA VAL A 73 17.30 -3.01 -6.20
C VAL A 73 16.76 -3.89 -5.08
N ALA A 74 15.53 -4.40 -5.20
CA ALA A 74 14.94 -5.30 -4.20
C ALA A 74 15.82 -6.53 -3.98
N ARG A 75 16.22 -7.20 -5.06
CA ARG A 75 17.11 -8.37 -5.01
C ARG A 75 18.47 -8.05 -4.39
N SER A 76 19.06 -6.91 -4.72
CA SER A 76 20.32 -6.46 -4.12
C SER A 76 20.24 -6.23 -2.61
N ARG A 77 19.04 -5.99 -2.10
CA ARG A 77 18.73 -5.85 -0.67
C ARG A 77 18.50 -7.18 0.04
N GLY A 78 18.61 -8.30 -0.68
CA GLY A 78 18.51 -9.65 -0.13
C GLY A 78 17.10 -10.15 0.11
N VAL A 79 16.07 -9.49 -0.47
CA VAL A 79 14.69 -9.97 -0.38
C VAL A 79 14.34 -10.87 -1.58
N GLU A 80 13.47 -11.86 -1.37
CA GLU A 80 12.96 -12.68 -2.46
C GLU A 80 11.94 -11.86 -3.28
N ALA A 81 12.35 -11.39 -4.46
CA ALA A 81 11.51 -10.64 -5.37
C ALA A 81 11.49 -11.27 -6.76
N ARG A 82 10.30 -11.39 -7.32
CA ARG A 82 10.02 -12.03 -8.62
C ARG A 82 9.45 -11.01 -9.60
N ALA A 83 9.81 -11.15 -10.89
CA ALA A 83 9.25 -10.33 -11.95
C ALA A 83 7.78 -10.73 -12.18
N GLY A 84 6.90 -9.74 -12.32
CA GLY A 84 5.50 -9.98 -12.66
C GLY A 84 4.72 -8.69 -12.78
N THR A 85 3.67 -8.71 -13.59
CA THR A 85 2.82 -7.56 -13.92
C THR A 85 1.36 -7.84 -13.55
N LEU A 86 0.74 -6.93 -12.84
CA LEU A 86 -0.70 -6.98 -12.54
C LEU A 86 -1.54 -6.45 -13.72
N PRO A 87 -2.71 -7.06 -13.95
CA PRO A 87 -3.34 -8.16 -13.23
C PRO A 87 -3.07 -9.55 -13.85
N THR A 88 -2.05 -9.70 -14.71
CA THR A 88 -1.83 -10.91 -15.49
C THR A 88 -1.10 -12.01 -14.73
N ASP A 89 -0.11 -11.64 -13.93
CA ASP A 89 0.80 -12.60 -13.35
C ASP A 89 0.45 -12.92 -11.88
N LEU A 90 0.66 -14.19 -11.53
CA LEU A 90 0.68 -14.67 -10.16
C LEU A 90 2.01 -15.41 -9.95
N VAL A 91 2.86 -14.87 -9.09
CA VAL A 91 4.25 -15.33 -8.92
C VAL A 91 4.42 -16.39 -7.82
N VAL A 92 3.33 -16.82 -7.21
CA VAL A 92 3.27 -17.89 -6.20
C VAL A 92 2.16 -18.87 -6.58
N GLU A 93 2.18 -20.07 -5.99
CA GLU A 93 1.11 -21.04 -6.15
C GLU A 93 -0.22 -20.50 -5.58
N PRO A 94 -1.38 -20.81 -6.20
CA PRO A 94 -2.67 -20.47 -5.65
C PRO A 94 -2.81 -20.99 -4.20
N GLY A 95 -3.35 -20.14 -3.32
CA GLY A 95 -3.50 -20.47 -1.90
C GLY A 95 -2.21 -20.45 -1.07
N TRP A 96 -1.08 -20.02 -1.68
CA TRP A 96 0.20 -19.98 -0.97
C TRP A 96 0.24 -18.97 0.17
N ALA A 97 -0.36 -17.79 -0.01
CA ALA A 97 -0.20 -16.68 0.91
C ALA A 97 -1.20 -16.72 2.07
N ASP A 98 -0.73 -16.50 3.28
CA ASP A 98 -1.57 -16.17 4.43
C ASP A 98 -1.95 -14.68 4.42
N VAL A 99 -1.07 -13.83 3.85
CA VAL A 99 -1.28 -12.38 3.74
C VAL A 99 -0.86 -11.88 2.37
N VAL A 100 -1.71 -11.10 1.71
CA VAL A 100 -1.36 -10.36 0.49
C VAL A 100 -1.45 -8.87 0.76
N LEU A 101 -0.44 -8.12 0.31
CA LEU A 101 -0.33 -6.69 0.51
C LEU A 101 -0.27 -5.95 -0.83
N PHE A 102 -1.08 -4.87 -0.93
CA PHE A 102 -0.96 -3.82 -1.93
C PHE A 102 -0.65 -2.51 -1.22
N LEU A 103 0.57 -2.06 -1.29
CA LEU A 103 1.01 -0.89 -0.54
C LEU A 103 1.34 0.28 -1.48
N ASP A 104 0.32 1.10 -1.76
CA ASP A 104 0.32 2.19 -2.75
C ASP A 104 0.59 1.66 -4.18
N VAL A 105 -0.24 0.73 -4.62
CA VAL A 105 -0.17 0.06 -5.92
C VAL A 105 -1.46 0.22 -6.73
N LEU A 106 -2.63 0.08 -6.09
CA LEU A 106 -3.92 0.06 -6.81
C LEU A 106 -4.20 1.35 -7.58
N GLU A 107 -3.69 2.49 -7.11
CA GLU A 107 -3.80 3.78 -7.78
C GLU A 107 -3.06 3.86 -9.11
N HIS A 108 -2.12 2.95 -9.37
CA HIS A 108 -1.37 2.88 -10.63
C HIS A 108 -2.04 2.02 -11.69
N LEU A 109 -2.98 1.16 -11.29
CA LEU A 109 -3.58 0.15 -12.16
C LEU A 109 -4.83 0.68 -12.88
N ASP A 110 -5.06 0.23 -14.11
CA ASP A 110 -6.28 0.51 -14.85
C ASP A 110 -7.46 -0.26 -14.24
N ASP A 111 -7.27 -1.56 -14.00
CA ASP A 111 -8.25 -2.47 -13.42
C ASP A 111 -7.78 -2.95 -12.04
N ASP A 112 -8.17 -2.19 -11.02
CA ASP A 112 -7.87 -2.48 -9.63
C ASP A 112 -8.65 -3.71 -9.10
N VAL A 113 -9.84 -3.96 -9.63
CA VAL A 113 -10.64 -5.15 -9.27
C VAL A 113 -9.99 -6.43 -9.80
N ALA A 114 -9.50 -6.43 -11.04
CA ALA A 114 -8.79 -7.59 -11.59
C ALA A 114 -7.51 -7.88 -10.81
N ALA A 115 -6.75 -6.86 -10.41
CA ALA A 115 -5.57 -7.03 -9.58
C ALA A 115 -5.91 -7.63 -8.20
N LEU A 116 -6.99 -7.19 -7.57
CA LEU A 116 -7.46 -7.76 -6.30
C LEU A 116 -7.91 -9.22 -6.44
N ARG A 117 -8.43 -9.63 -7.61
CA ARG A 117 -8.72 -11.04 -7.90
C ARG A 117 -7.44 -11.89 -8.01
N VAL A 118 -6.32 -11.32 -8.44
CA VAL A 118 -5.01 -12.01 -8.36
C VAL A 118 -4.65 -12.28 -6.91
N ALA A 119 -4.82 -11.28 -6.02
CA ALA A 119 -4.61 -11.46 -4.59
C ALA A 119 -5.52 -12.55 -3.99
N GLN A 120 -6.79 -12.58 -4.40
CA GLN A 120 -7.73 -13.60 -3.93
C GLN A 120 -7.28 -15.01 -4.31
N ARG A 121 -6.74 -15.21 -5.49
CA ARG A 121 -6.17 -16.51 -5.92
C ARG A 121 -4.90 -16.88 -5.16
N ALA A 122 -4.09 -15.89 -4.77
CA ALA A 122 -2.88 -16.12 -4.00
C ALA A 122 -3.14 -16.52 -2.54
N LEU A 123 -4.27 -16.05 -1.98
CA LEU A 123 -4.63 -16.25 -0.57
C LEU A 123 -5.18 -17.66 -0.32
N GLY A 124 -4.78 -18.25 0.81
CA GLY A 124 -5.45 -19.42 1.40
C GLY A 124 -6.79 -19.03 2.04
N ASP A 125 -7.52 -20.05 2.55
CA ASP A 125 -8.92 -19.92 3.02
C ASP A 125 -9.15 -18.81 4.07
N ASP A 126 -8.23 -18.66 5.04
CA ASP A 126 -8.30 -17.63 6.08
C ASP A 126 -7.41 -16.40 5.76
N GLY A 127 -7.06 -16.24 4.50
CA GLY A 127 -6.10 -15.25 4.06
C GLY A 127 -6.54 -13.80 4.29
N VAL A 128 -5.57 -12.95 4.57
CA VAL A 128 -5.77 -11.53 4.87
C VAL A 128 -5.23 -10.68 3.74
N LEU A 129 -6.06 -9.75 3.26
CA LEU A 129 -5.67 -8.70 2.32
C LEU A 129 -5.40 -7.41 3.10
N VAL A 130 -4.27 -6.77 2.81
CA VAL A 130 -3.93 -5.43 3.33
C VAL A 130 -3.67 -4.48 2.17
N VAL A 131 -4.33 -3.34 2.21
CA VAL A 131 -4.24 -2.33 1.15
C VAL A 131 -3.92 -0.97 1.75
N THR A 132 -2.95 -0.26 1.16
CA THR A 132 -2.83 1.20 1.34
C THR A 132 -2.97 1.90 0.01
N VAL A 133 -3.63 3.07 0.02
CA VAL A 133 -3.79 3.94 -1.16
C VAL A 133 -3.83 5.41 -0.75
N PRO A 134 -3.48 6.35 -1.65
CA PRO A 134 -3.64 7.78 -1.41
C PRO A 134 -5.11 8.15 -1.29
N ALA A 135 -5.41 8.92 -0.23
CA ALA A 135 -6.77 9.36 0.06
C ALA A 135 -7.13 10.65 -0.67
N PHE A 136 -8.43 10.88 -0.80
CA PHE A 136 -9.08 12.10 -1.25
C PHE A 136 -8.72 12.57 -2.67
N PRO A 137 -9.60 12.40 -3.67
CA PRO A 137 -9.41 12.90 -5.04
C PRO A 137 -9.09 14.40 -5.13
N TRP A 138 -9.61 15.21 -4.21
CA TRP A 138 -9.35 16.65 -4.17
C TRP A 138 -7.90 17.02 -3.80
N LEU A 139 -7.12 16.09 -3.23
CA LEU A 139 -5.68 16.25 -2.98
C LEU A 139 -4.79 16.00 -4.21
N TRP A 140 -5.39 15.72 -5.35
CA TRP A 140 -4.66 15.48 -6.60
C TRP A 140 -3.79 16.67 -7.00
N THR A 141 -2.52 16.38 -7.32
CA THR A 141 -1.53 17.39 -7.76
C THR A 141 -0.64 16.85 -8.88
N ALA A 142 0.24 17.68 -9.41
CA ALA A 142 1.27 17.29 -10.38
C ALA A 142 2.19 16.16 -9.85
N HIS A 143 2.33 16.04 -8.54
CA HIS A 143 3.06 14.96 -7.90
C HIS A 143 2.41 13.58 -8.20
N ASP A 144 1.08 13.46 -8.13
CA ASP A 144 0.38 12.23 -8.48
C ASP A 144 0.62 11.83 -9.94
N VAL A 145 0.58 12.83 -10.85
CA VAL A 145 0.87 12.63 -12.28
C VAL A 145 2.31 12.13 -12.49
N ALA A 146 3.27 12.74 -11.77
CA ALA A 146 4.68 12.37 -11.89
C ALA A 146 4.99 10.96 -11.36
N LEU A 147 4.27 10.51 -10.32
CA LEU A 147 4.32 9.14 -9.83
C LEU A 147 3.61 8.15 -10.77
N GLY A 148 2.79 8.63 -11.70
CA GLY A 148 2.00 7.78 -12.60
C GLY A 148 0.73 7.25 -11.95
N HIS A 149 0.21 7.94 -10.93
CA HIS A 149 -1.10 7.63 -10.38
C HIS A 149 -2.19 7.84 -11.44
N ARG A 150 -3.24 7.07 -11.36
CA ARG A 150 -4.46 7.20 -12.19
C ARG A 150 -5.62 7.74 -11.36
N ARG A 151 -5.57 7.51 -10.04
CA ARG A 151 -6.65 7.90 -9.11
C ARG A 151 -6.16 8.07 -7.68
N ARG A 152 -7.00 8.68 -6.88
CA ARG A 152 -6.99 8.66 -5.41
C ARG A 152 -8.34 8.15 -4.94
N TYR A 153 -8.40 7.58 -3.76
CA TYR A 153 -9.60 6.92 -3.27
C TYR A 153 -10.30 7.72 -2.19
N THR A 154 -11.63 7.66 -2.18
CA THR A 154 -12.42 7.86 -0.95
C THR A 154 -12.56 6.53 -0.23
N ALA A 155 -12.83 6.54 1.08
CA ALA A 155 -13.08 5.32 1.84
C ALA A 155 -14.20 4.46 1.22
N ALA A 156 -15.30 5.09 0.80
CA ALA A 156 -16.41 4.38 0.17
C ALA A 156 -16.03 3.76 -1.20
N ALA A 157 -15.19 4.45 -2.01
CA ALA A 157 -14.74 3.92 -3.30
C ALA A 157 -13.81 2.72 -3.09
N LEU A 158 -12.81 2.83 -2.20
CA LEU A 158 -11.90 1.72 -1.90
C LEU A 158 -12.67 0.49 -1.38
N ARG A 159 -13.62 0.69 -0.47
CA ARG A 159 -14.47 -0.39 0.04
C ARG A 159 -15.21 -1.11 -1.09
N ARG A 160 -15.89 -0.37 -1.98
CA ARG A 160 -16.62 -0.97 -3.12
C ARG A 160 -15.70 -1.78 -4.03
N VAL A 161 -14.52 -1.28 -4.37
CA VAL A 161 -13.54 -1.97 -5.20
C VAL A 161 -13.12 -3.29 -4.56
N VAL A 162 -12.77 -3.27 -3.28
CA VAL A 162 -12.33 -4.45 -2.53
C VAL A 162 -13.47 -5.47 -2.39
N GLU A 163 -14.68 -5.01 -2.08
CA GLU A 163 -15.86 -5.88 -1.96
C GLU A 163 -16.30 -6.48 -3.31
N SER A 164 -16.13 -5.72 -4.43
CA SER A 164 -16.37 -6.23 -5.80
C SER A 164 -15.40 -7.33 -6.23
N ALA A 165 -14.21 -7.36 -5.62
CA ALA A 165 -13.25 -8.42 -5.84
C ALA A 165 -13.48 -9.67 -4.95
N GLY A 166 -14.56 -9.71 -4.15
CA GLY A 166 -14.93 -10.87 -3.33
C GLY A 166 -14.35 -10.85 -1.92
N PHE A 167 -13.90 -9.71 -1.42
CA PHE A 167 -13.40 -9.58 -0.05
C PHE A 167 -14.46 -9.01 0.90
N VAL A 168 -14.29 -9.28 2.20
CA VAL A 168 -15.04 -8.66 3.28
C VAL A 168 -14.11 -7.73 4.05
N VAL A 169 -14.42 -6.43 4.06
CA VAL A 169 -13.61 -5.42 4.75
C VAL A 169 -13.85 -5.52 6.25
N THR A 170 -12.82 -5.90 6.99
CA THR A 170 -12.86 -6.03 8.45
C THR A 170 -12.45 -4.76 9.16
N ARG A 171 -11.52 -4.01 8.56
CA ARG A 171 -11.02 -2.74 9.10
C ARG A 171 -10.69 -1.76 7.98
N MET A 172 -10.94 -0.48 8.24
CA MET A 172 -10.46 0.61 7.41
C MET A 172 -10.23 1.83 8.28
N THR A 173 -9.10 2.51 8.07
CA THR A 173 -8.72 3.73 8.79
C THR A 173 -7.96 4.65 7.85
N TYR A 174 -8.03 5.94 8.11
CA TYR A 174 -7.06 6.86 7.54
C TYR A 174 -5.76 6.81 8.34
N PHE A 175 -4.67 7.28 7.76
CA PHE A 175 -3.40 7.51 8.43
C PHE A 175 -2.65 8.69 7.81
N ASN A 176 -1.55 9.10 8.44
CA ASN A 176 -0.94 10.41 8.26
C ASN A 176 -1.95 11.54 8.58
N THR A 177 -2.65 11.38 9.69
CA THR A 177 -3.70 12.26 10.20
C THR A 177 -3.09 13.48 10.89
N LEU A 178 -2.06 13.28 11.72
CA LEU A 178 -1.43 14.37 12.48
C LEU A 178 -0.79 15.42 11.56
N LEU A 179 -0.18 14.99 10.46
CA LEU A 179 0.43 15.89 9.49
C LEU A 179 -0.52 16.29 8.36
N PHE A 180 -1.73 15.72 8.32
CA PHE A 180 -2.70 15.98 7.26
C PHE A 180 -3.02 17.45 7.03
N PRO A 181 -3.24 18.30 8.06
CA PRO A 181 -3.52 19.73 7.84
C PRO A 181 -2.39 20.42 7.06
N ILE A 182 -1.14 20.11 7.39
CA ILE A 182 0.03 20.68 6.72
C ILE A 182 0.13 20.14 5.29
N VAL A 183 -0.01 18.84 5.11
CA VAL A 183 0.01 18.20 3.79
C VAL A 183 -1.09 18.74 2.90
N ALA A 184 -2.31 18.90 3.42
CA ALA A 184 -3.44 19.45 2.68
C ALA A 184 -3.19 20.90 2.26
N LEU A 185 -2.69 21.74 3.18
CA LEU A 185 -2.36 23.14 2.90
C LEU A 185 -1.30 23.26 1.80
N VAL A 186 -0.21 22.50 1.90
CA VAL A 186 0.87 22.46 0.91
C VAL A 186 0.34 22.03 -0.46
N ARG A 187 -0.50 20.97 -0.53
CA ARG A 187 -1.08 20.50 -1.79
C ARG A 187 -2.04 21.51 -2.42
N VAL A 188 -2.90 22.15 -1.62
CA VAL A 188 -3.78 23.23 -2.11
C VAL A 188 -2.96 24.40 -2.62
N TRP A 189 -1.91 24.79 -1.92
CA TRP A 189 -0.98 25.85 -2.34
C TRP A 189 -0.29 25.53 -3.68
N HIS A 190 0.25 24.29 -3.83
CA HIS A 190 0.87 23.86 -5.09
C HIS A 190 -0.13 23.86 -6.24
N ARG A 191 -1.37 23.44 -5.98
CA ARG A 191 -2.44 23.47 -6.99
C ARG A 191 -2.77 24.90 -7.46
N LEU A 192 -2.83 25.86 -6.53
CA LEU A 192 -3.13 27.26 -6.85
C LEU A 192 -2.00 27.95 -7.61
N ARG A 193 -0.76 27.55 -7.40
CA ARG A 193 0.43 28.16 -8.03
C ARG A 193 0.90 27.46 -9.30
N ALA A 194 0.24 26.38 -9.73
CA ALA A 194 0.64 25.57 -10.90
C ALA A 194 2.14 25.12 -10.87
N HIS A 195 2.76 25.09 -9.70
CA HIS A 195 4.17 24.69 -9.55
C HIS A 195 4.24 23.18 -9.38
N ALA A 196 4.91 22.52 -10.32
CA ALA A 196 5.21 21.09 -10.28
C ALA A 196 6.56 20.86 -9.58
N GLU A 197 6.72 21.34 -8.34
CA GLU A 197 7.93 21.04 -7.59
C GLU A 197 7.81 19.69 -6.84
N HIS A 198 8.95 19.01 -6.72
CA HIS A 198 9.08 17.64 -6.24
C HIS A 198 8.79 17.53 -4.74
N ASP A 199 7.62 17.02 -4.37
CA ASP A 199 7.23 16.70 -2.98
C ASP A 199 8.12 15.60 -2.34
N LEU A 200 8.98 14.94 -3.11
CA LEU A 200 9.87 13.87 -2.63
C LEU A 200 11.24 14.37 -2.14
N ARG A 201 11.51 15.69 -2.17
CA ARG A 201 12.75 16.19 -1.58
C ARG A 201 12.71 16.02 -0.07
N ARG A 202 13.68 15.27 0.45
CA ARG A 202 13.85 15.10 1.90
C ARG A 202 14.10 16.45 2.58
N PRO A 203 13.28 16.81 3.59
CA PRO A 203 13.56 17.97 4.42
C PRO A 203 14.94 17.85 5.11
N ARG A 204 15.49 18.98 5.58
CA ARG A 204 16.75 18.98 6.35
C ARG A 204 16.67 17.99 7.52
N GLY A 205 17.79 17.35 7.88
CA GLY A 205 17.85 16.18 8.74
C GLY A 205 17.06 16.24 10.06
N SER A 206 17.04 17.38 10.76
CA SER A 206 16.26 17.56 12.00
C SER A 206 14.75 17.59 11.74
N LEU A 207 14.32 18.32 10.72
CA LEU A 207 12.90 18.40 10.32
C LEU A 207 12.39 17.05 9.80
N ASN A 208 13.20 16.35 9.00
CA ASN A 208 12.85 15.02 8.51
C ASN A 208 12.60 14.04 9.68
N ARG A 209 13.50 14.06 10.70
CA ARG A 209 13.34 13.23 11.89
C ARG A 209 12.11 13.60 12.70
N LEU A 210 11.84 14.89 12.88
CA LEU A 210 10.65 15.36 13.59
C LEU A 210 9.37 14.89 12.90
N LEU A 211 9.25 15.11 11.58
CA LEU A 211 8.08 14.69 10.80
C LEU A 211 7.90 13.18 10.82
N ALA A 212 8.99 12.40 10.69
CA ALA A 212 8.96 10.94 10.81
C ALA A 212 8.45 10.50 12.19
N SER A 213 8.93 11.13 13.27
CA SER A 213 8.51 10.81 14.63
C SER A 213 7.05 11.15 14.89
N LEU A 214 6.59 12.33 14.46
CA LEU A 214 5.19 12.73 14.58
C LEU A 214 4.26 11.78 13.82
N PHE A 215 4.62 11.44 12.58
CA PHE A 215 3.84 10.47 11.81
C PHE A 215 3.85 9.08 12.48
N ALA A 216 5.00 8.63 12.95
CA ALA A 216 5.14 7.34 13.60
C ALA A 216 4.34 7.22 14.92
N LEU A 217 3.93 8.33 15.57
CA LEU A 217 3.04 8.29 16.73
C LEU A 217 1.69 7.63 16.41
N GLU A 218 1.24 7.73 15.18
CA GLU A 218 -0.02 7.10 14.76
C GLU A 218 0.00 5.56 14.86
N ARG A 219 1.18 4.92 14.95
CA ARG A 219 1.31 3.48 15.23
C ARG A 219 0.63 3.04 16.52
N PHE A 220 0.45 3.94 17.49
CA PHE A 220 -0.23 3.64 18.73
C PHE A 220 -1.75 3.76 18.64
N LEU A 221 -2.25 4.51 17.67
CA LEU A 221 -3.68 4.76 17.46
C LEU A 221 -4.26 3.92 16.31
N ALA A 222 -3.56 3.84 15.18
CA ALA A 222 -4.06 3.19 13.97
C ALA A 222 -4.46 1.72 14.17
N PRO A 223 -3.84 0.89 15.02
CA PRO A 223 -4.31 -0.47 15.30
C PRO A 223 -5.67 -0.51 16.00
N TRP A 224 -6.03 0.50 16.78
CA TRP A 224 -7.22 0.49 17.65
C TRP A 224 -8.33 1.41 17.18
N ALA A 225 -7.98 2.61 16.72
CA ALA A 225 -8.92 3.63 16.30
C ALA A 225 -9.17 3.63 14.78
N ARG A 226 -10.36 4.06 14.38
CA ARG A 226 -10.67 4.43 12.99
C ARG A 226 -10.49 5.93 12.87
N LEU A 227 -9.32 6.37 12.43
CA LEU A 227 -9.02 7.77 12.25
C LEU A 227 -9.91 8.33 11.12
N PRO A 228 -10.55 9.50 11.29
CA PRO A 228 -11.60 9.99 10.38
C PRO A 228 -11.07 10.68 9.13
N PHE A 229 -9.80 11.06 9.10
CA PHE A 229 -9.13 11.71 7.97
C PHE A 229 -7.62 11.45 8.00
N GLY A 230 -6.95 11.67 6.87
CA GLY A 230 -5.50 11.49 6.68
C GLY A 230 -5.16 11.51 5.20
N SER A 231 -3.89 11.64 4.84
CA SER A 231 -3.48 11.70 3.44
C SER A 231 -3.56 10.36 2.71
N SER A 232 -3.71 9.27 3.47
CA SER A 232 -3.76 7.90 2.96
C SER A 232 -4.82 7.08 3.70
N LEU A 233 -5.28 6.00 3.03
CA LEU A 233 -6.18 4.99 3.59
C LEU A 233 -5.41 3.69 3.80
N LEU A 234 -5.71 2.98 4.89
CA LEU A 234 -5.31 1.61 5.15
C LEU A 234 -6.55 0.76 5.36
N LEU A 235 -6.62 -0.36 4.66
CA LEU A 235 -7.73 -1.30 4.71
C LEU A 235 -7.18 -2.71 4.98
N VAL A 236 -7.89 -3.45 5.84
CA VAL A 236 -7.70 -4.88 6.07
C VAL A 236 -8.99 -5.60 5.70
N ALA A 237 -8.89 -6.66 4.91
CA ALA A 237 -10.03 -7.48 4.48
C ALA A 237 -9.68 -8.97 4.55
N ARG A 238 -10.68 -9.82 4.48
CA ARG A 238 -10.54 -11.28 4.38
C ARG A 238 -11.22 -11.77 3.10
N GLY A 239 -10.73 -12.84 2.53
CA GLY A 239 -11.45 -13.57 1.49
C GLY A 239 -12.84 -13.97 2.00
N ARG A 240 -13.86 -13.96 1.16
CA ARG A 240 -15.09 -14.68 1.48
C ARG A 240 -14.74 -16.17 1.55
N ALA A 241 -14.97 -16.81 2.69
CA ALA A 241 -14.90 -18.26 2.78
C ALA A 241 -15.75 -18.84 1.64
N GLY A 242 -15.20 -19.80 0.89
CA GLY A 242 -15.87 -20.43 -0.26
C GLY A 242 -17.14 -21.13 0.18
N GLY A 243 -18.22 -20.40 0.26
CA GLY A 243 -19.59 -20.86 0.50
C GLY A 243 -20.47 -20.30 -0.61
N GLU A 244 -20.98 -21.23 -1.43
CA GLU A 244 -22.07 -21.03 -2.39
C GLU A 244 -21.78 -20.09 -3.58
N MET A 245 -21.14 -20.64 -4.58
CA MET A 245 -21.57 -20.28 -5.92
C MET A 245 -23.03 -20.73 -6.04
N ASP A 246 -23.94 -19.79 -5.84
CA ASP A 246 -25.35 -19.97 -6.12
C ASP A 246 -25.50 -20.60 -7.50
N GLY A 247 -25.80 -21.89 -7.49
CA GLY A 247 -26.22 -22.61 -8.66
C GLY A 247 -27.52 -21.97 -9.16
N HIS A 248 -27.39 -21.11 -10.13
CA HIS A 248 -28.51 -20.73 -10.97
C HIS A 248 -28.96 -22.01 -11.69
N ARG A 249 -29.81 -22.80 -11.04
CA ARG A 249 -30.71 -23.73 -11.73
C ARG A 249 -31.65 -22.86 -12.55
N ALA A 250 -31.41 -22.82 -13.83
CA ALA A 250 -32.41 -22.38 -14.79
C ALA A 250 -33.60 -23.37 -14.78
N PRO A 251 -34.82 -22.87 -14.98
CA PRO A 251 -36.06 -23.69 -15.04
C PRO A 251 -36.08 -24.59 -16.27
#